data_2cbab111d4f29f727620ec1dbe1436d3
#
_entry.id   2cbab111d4f29f727620ec1dbe1436d3
#
_cell.length_a   1.000
_cell.length_b   1.000
_cell.length_c   1.000
_cell.angle_alpha   90.00
_cell.angle_beta   90.00
_cell.angle_gamma   90.00
#
_symmetry.space_group_name_H-M   'P 1'
#
loop_
_entity.id
_entity.type
_entity.pdbx_description
1 polymer ?
#
loop_
_entity_poly.entity_id
_entity_poly.type
_entity_poly.pdbx_seq_one_letter_code
_entity_poly.pdbx_strand_id
1 'polypeptide(L)'
;MTDLLGDRLREIRLVDHHVHGTFTRPVDRTAFEAALNEGSGSPAAGFDLPVGVAIRRWCAPLLGLPAHASADAYWEARSATAYDELVATFLDAAGVDHWVVDTGLTPDLVTSPEPSSEILRLELLLESVAGSDDVPGVFRERLDAAVPSVVGAKTIAAYRTGLDIDWSRPTDAAVATAAREVGAGRLDSPLLVAFGVHEAADRGLPIQVHTGFGDRDLDLRRADPLHLLPLLRQVEVPVLLLHCYPFHRQAGYLAQAFDHVSFDVGLAINHLGARSVELVGEALELAPFTKQLYSSDAYGLPELHVLGSLLWRHAMGEVLGTWLRRGDCSVEDAIRVVDQIGATNARRVYGL
;
A
#
# COMPACT_ATOMS: atom_id res chain seq x y z
N MET A 1 -2.91 31.72 -10.15
CA MET A 1 -3.79 30.54 -10.23
C MET A 1 -3.05 29.23 -9.97
N THR A 2 -1.83 29.02 -10.47
CA THR A 2 -0.97 27.86 -10.13
C THR A 2 -0.49 27.84 -8.68
N ASP A 3 -0.48 28.98 -8.00
CA ASP A 3 0.00 29.10 -6.63
C ASP A 3 -0.94 28.41 -5.62
N LEU A 4 -2.26 28.54 -5.78
CA LEU A 4 -3.25 27.92 -4.88
C LEU A 4 -3.18 26.38 -4.86
N LEU A 5 -2.97 25.74 -6.02
CA LEU A 5 -2.76 24.30 -6.08
C LEU A 5 -1.44 23.90 -5.42
N GLY A 6 -0.37 24.67 -5.68
CA GLY A 6 0.93 24.43 -5.08
C GLY A 6 0.89 24.60 -3.55
N ASP A 7 0.22 25.64 -3.05
CA ASP A 7 0.01 25.86 -1.62
C ASP A 7 -0.77 24.66 -1.02
N ARG A 8 -1.88 24.27 -1.65
CA ARG A 8 -2.65 23.12 -1.16
C ARG A 8 -1.85 21.84 -1.09
N LEU A 9 -1.05 21.53 -2.10
CA LEU A 9 -0.19 20.35 -2.14
C LEU A 9 0.90 20.39 -1.04
N ARG A 10 1.36 21.55 -0.63
CA ARG A 10 2.30 21.68 0.51
C ARG A 10 1.62 21.51 1.86
N GLU A 11 0.40 22.04 2.00
CA GLU A 11 -0.31 22.12 3.27
C GLU A 11 -1.13 20.89 3.62
N ILE A 12 -1.60 20.13 2.59
CA ILE A 12 -2.44 18.95 2.85
C ILE A 12 -1.72 17.97 3.76
N ARG A 13 -2.43 17.53 4.80
CA ARG A 13 -2.01 16.40 5.64
C ARG A 13 -2.61 15.14 5.04
N LEU A 14 -1.75 14.21 4.62
CA LEU A 14 -2.16 12.97 3.95
C LEU A 14 -2.68 11.93 4.94
N VAL A 15 -3.47 11.02 4.45
CA VAL A 15 -3.74 9.72 5.09
C VAL A 15 -3.09 8.66 4.23
N ASP A 16 -2.04 8.01 4.74
CA ASP A 16 -1.43 6.88 4.06
C ASP A 16 -2.24 5.63 4.37
N HIS A 17 -3.08 5.20 3.40
CA HIS A 17 -4.07 4.19 3.68
C HIS A 17 -3.53 2.75 3.63
N HIS A 18 -2.27 2.58 3.22
CA HIS A 18 -1.58 1.32 3.29
C HIS A 18 -0.06 1.53 3.40
N VAL A 19 0.49 1.11 4.52
CA VAL A 19 1.91 1.22 4.83
C VAL A 19 2.33 0.11 5.77
N HIS A 20 3.63 -0.14 5.86
CA HIS A 20 4.26 -0.95 6.90
C HIS A 20 5.05 -0.05 7.87
N GLY A 21 5.65 -0.64 8.90
CA GLY A 21 6.43 0.14 9.86
C GLY A 21 7.83 0.49 9.38
N THR A 22 8.51 1.36 10.16
CA THR A 22 9.95 1.61 10.01
C THR A 22 10.77 0.58 10.81
N PHE A 23 11.98 0.25 10.37
CA PHE A 23 12.87 -0.63 11.13
C PHE A 23 13.10 -0.10 12.55
N THR A 24 13.16 -1.03 13.52
CA THR A 24 13.38 -0.70 14.94
C THR A 24 14.80 -0.24 15.24
N ARG A 25 15.73 -0.43 14.30
CA ARG A 25 17.15 -0.07 14.42
C ARG A 25 17.78 0.21 13.05
N PRO A 26 18.89 0.95 13.03
CA PRO A 26 19.58 1.25 11.79
C PRO A 26 20.05 -0.02 11.10
N VAL A 27 19.99 -0.02 9.78
CA VAL A 27 20.54 -1.06 8.92
C VAL A 27 21.89 -0.61 8.34
N ASP A 28 22.75 -1.55 7.97
CA ASP A 28 23.98 -1.23 7.23
C ASP A 28 23.67 -0.87 5.77
N ARG A 29 24.70 -0.40 5.04
CA ARG A 29 24.54 0.02 3.64
C ARG A 29 24.03 -1.10 2.75
N THR A 30 24.50 -2.30 2.94
CA THR A 30 24.10 -3.47 2.13
C THR A 30 22.62 -3.78 2.30
N ALA A 31 22.14 -3.79 3.54
CA ALA A 31 20.73 -4.00 3.85
C ALA A 31 19.87 -2.82 3.39
N PHE A 32 20.37 -1.57 3.49
CA PHE A 32 19.69 -0.39 2.97
C PHE A 32 19.51 -0.49 1.44
N GLU A 33 20.57 -0.74 0.69
CA GLU A 33 20.51 -0.85 -0.76
C GLU A 33 19.66 -2.06 -1.21
N ALA A 34 19.70 -3.16 -0.46
CA ALA A 34 18.82 -4.31 -0.70
C ALA A 34 17.34 -3.98 -0.50
N ALA A 35 17.00 -3.18 0.52
CA ALA A 35 15.62 -2.76 0.80
C ALA A 35 15.05 -1.76 -0.23
N LEU A 36 15.87 -1.22 -1.12
CA LEU A 36 15.42 -0.41 -2.27
C LEU A 36 14.93 -1.28 -3.44
N ASN A 37 15.15 -2.58 -3.38
CA ASN A 37 14.79 -3.51 -4.45
C ASN A 37 13.68 -4.45 -3.98
N GLU A 38 12.44 -4.13 -4.31
CA GLU A 38 11.26 -4.96 -4.00
C GLU A 38 11.39 -6.38 -4.56
N GLY A 39 11.95 -6.51 -5.76
CA GLY A 39 11.92 -7.78 -6.49
C GLY A 39 12.85 -8.85 -5.96
N SER A 40 14.01 -8.53 -5.36
CA SER A 40 15.05 -9.55 -5.09
C SER A 40 15.87 -9.33 -3.83
N GLY A 41 15.78 -8.15 -3.21
CA GLY A 41 16.68 -7.79 -2.11
C GLY A 41 18.16 -7.79 -2.49
N SER A 42 18.51 -7.69 -3.79
CA SER A 42 19.90 -7.60 -4.21
C SER A 42 20.46 -6.20 -3.95
N PRO A 43 21.55 -6.05 -3.18
CA PRO A 43 22.12 -4.75 -2.87
C PRO A 43 22.90 -4.15 -4.06
N ALA A 44 23.25 -4.94 -5.06
CA ALA A 44 24.23 -4.59 -6.09
C ALA A 44 23.85 -3.40 -6.99
N ALA A 45 22.60 -2.91 -6.90
CA ALA A 45 22.09 -1.83 -7.75
C ALA A 45 21.15 -0.86 -7.03
N GLY A 46 21.11 -0.85 -5.69
CA GLY A 46 20.10 -0.06 -4.96
C GLY A 46 20.01 1.40 -5.39
N PHE A 47 21.14 2.11 -5.41
CA PHE A 47 21.17 3.51 -5.85
C PHE A 47 21.08 3.72 -7.37
N ASP A 48 21.22 2.67 -8.20
CA ASP A 48 21.05 2.72 -9.65
C ASP A 48 19.60 2.42 -10.09
N LEU A 49 18.76 1.98 -9.16
CA LEU A 49 17.32 1.86 -9.38
C LEU A 49 16.65 3.24 -9.47
N PRO A 50 15.51 3.38 -10.17
CA PRO A 50 14.77 4.65 -10.20
C PRO A 50 14.44 5.19 -8.81
N VAL A 51 14.09 4.32 -7.84
CA VAL A 51 13.86 4.69 -6.44
C VAL A 51 15.13 5.25 -5.79
N GLY A 52 16.30 4.66 -6.04
CA GLY A 52 17.58 5.15 -5.51
C GLY A 52 17.96 6.53 -6.06
N VAL A 53 17.68 6.77 -7.35
CA VAL A 53 17.84 8.10 -7.95
C VAL A 53 16.87 9.11 -7.32
N ALA A 54 15.62 8.69 -7.09
CA ALA A 54 14.61 9.54 -6.45
C ALA A 54 14.98 9.88 -4.99
N ILE A 55 15.48 8.92 -4.20
CA ILE A 55 16.00 9.17 -2.84
C ILE A 55 17.08 10.25 -2.87
N ARG A 56 18.07 10.16 -3.75
CA ARG A 56 19.12 11.18 -3.84
C ARG A 56 18.59 12.55 -4.27
N ARG A 57 17.50 12.60 -5.01
CA ARG A 57 16.83 13.87 -5.37
C ARG A 57 16.05 14.45 -4.19
N TRP A 58 15.21 13.63 -3.55
CA TRP A 58 14.16 14.11 -2.66
C TRP A 58 14.53 14.00 -1.17
N CYS A 59 15.29 12.97 -0.79
CA CYS A 59 15.66 12.76 0.61
C CYS A 59 17.00 13.41 0.96
N ALA A 60 17.93 13.60 0.02
CA ALA A 60 19.22 14.22 0.30
C ALA A 60 19.09 15.65 0.91
N PRO A 61 18.19 16.53 0.46
CA PRO A 61 18.00 17.84 1.07
C PRO A 61 17.57 17.78 2.55
N LEU A 62 16.84 16.75 2.97
CA LEU A 62 16.43 16.55 4.36
C LEU A 62 17.61 16.22 5.28
N LEU A 63 18.73 15.76 4.70
CA LEU A 63 20.00 15.51 5.40
C LEU A 63 21.00 16.66 5.22
N GLY A 64 20.55 17.82 4.72
CA GLY A 64 21.42 18.99 4.49
C GLY A 64 22.33 18.87 3.26
N LEU A 65 22.09 17.89 2.40
CA LEU A 65 22.85 17.70 1.16
C LEU A 65 22.17 18.38 -0.04
N PRO A 66 22.90 18.73 -1.10
CA PRO A 66 22.28 19.13 -2.34
C PRO A 66 21.48 17.97 -2.96
N ALA A 67 20.40 18.28 -3.67
CA ALA A 67 19.70 17.31 -4.49
C ALA A 67 20.69 16.62 -5.44
N HIS A 68 20.48 15.32 -5.66
CA HIS A 68 21.37 14.48 -6.48
C HIS A 68 22.80 14.31 -5.92
N ALA A 69 23.01 14.46 -4.62
CA ALA A 69 24.24 14.05 -3.97
C ALA A 69 24.64 12.63 -4.39
N SER A 70 25.94 12.32 -4.40
CA SER A 70 26.39 10.96 -4.72
C SER A 70 25.86 9.92 -3.71
N ALA A 71 25.80 8.66 -4.12
CA ALA A 71 25.37 7.56 -3.24
C ALA A 71 26.22 7.50 -1.95
N ASP A 72 27.53 7.73 -2.08
CA ASP A 72 28.46 7.72 -0.94
C ASP A 72 28.21 8.90 0.00
N ALA A 73 28.06 10.12 -0.52
CA ALA A 73 27.75 11.30 0.29
C ALA A 73 26.41 11.17 1.00
N TYR A 74 25.37 10.62 0.30
CA TYR A 74 24.09 10.34 0.91
C TYR A 74 24.22 9.35 2.07
N TRP A 75 24.90 8.23 1.83
CA TRP A 75 25.09 7.19 2.85
C TRP A 75 25.88 7.70 4.06
N GLU A 76 26.92 8.50 3.82
CA GLU A 76 27.74 9.12 4.89
C GLU A 76 26.87 10.02 5.79
N ALA A 77 26.11 10.93 5.19
CA ALA A 77 25.24 11.83 5.95
C ALA A 77 24.15 11.06 6.71
N ARG A 78 23.50 10.09 6.04
CA ARG A 78 22.50 9.22 6.66
C ARG A 78 23.05 8.47 7.88
N SER A 79 24.25 7.90 7.75
CA SER A 79 24.86 7.10 8.80
C SER A 79 25.39 7.96 9.97
N ALA A 80 25.68 9.24 9.72
CA ALA A 80 26.11 10.17 10.74
C ALA A 80 24.92 10.72 11.57
N THR A 81 23.69 10.62 11.06
CA THR A 81 22.48 11.06 11.77
C THR A 81 22.04 9.96 12.75
N ALA A 82 21.67 10.35 13.98
CA ALA A 82 21.09 9.42 14.94
C ALA A 82 19.80 8.81 14.36
N TYR A 83 19.60 7.50 14.52
CA TYR A 83 18.53 6.79 13.81
C TYR A 83 17.13 7.30 14.16
N ASP A 84 16.86 7.56 15.43
CA ASP A 84 15.56 8.10 15.87
C ASP A 84 15.30 9.50 15.31
N GLU A 85 16.36 10.34 15.20
CA GLU A 85 16.29 11.65 14.58
C GLU A 85 16.03 11.54 13.07
N LEU A 86 16.69 10.58 12.41
CA LEU A 86 16.48 10.26 10.99
C LEU A 86 15.02 9.89 10.72
N VAL A 87 14.48 8.94 11.51
CA VAL A 87 13.09 8.49 11.38
C VAL A 87 12.14 9.66 11.60
N ALA A 88 12.30 10.41 12.69
CA ALA A 88 11.46 11.57 13.01
C ALA A 88 11.48 12.62 11.89
N THR A 89 12.66 12.96 11.37
CA THR A 89 12.84 13.96 10.30
C THR A 89 12.08 13.53 9.03
N PHE A 90 12.21 12.27 8.64
CA PHE A 90 11.57 11.80 7.41
C PHE A 90 10.07 11.62 7.56
N LEU A 91 9.59 11.09 8.68
CA LEU A 91 8.15 10.94 8.91
C LEU A 91 7.44 12.29 9.04
N ASP A 92 8.07 13.28 9.68
CA ASP A 92 7.53 14.67 9.73
C ASP A 92 7.46 15.29 8.33
N ALA A 93 8.55 15.15 7.55
CA ALA A 93 8.61 15.66 6.18
C ALA A 93 7.61 14.97 5.22
N ALA A 94 7.17 13.75 5.53
CA ALA A 94 6.12 13.08 4.75
C ALA A 94 4.79 13.82 4.82
N GLY A 95 4.54 14.57 5.90
CA GLY A 95 3.31 15.35 6.06
C GLY A 95 2.05 14.46 6.09
N VAL A 96 2.17 13.28 6.68
CA VAL A 96 1.06 12.34 6.90
C VAL A 96 0.45 12.59 8.27
N ASP A 97 -0.88 12.60 8.33
CA ASP A 97 -1.66 12.85 9.53
C ASP A 97 -2.15 11.55 10.20
N HIS A 98 -2.28 10.50 9.38
CA HIS A 98 -2.70 9.20 9.87
C HIS A 98 -2.17 8.08 8.96
N TRP A 99 -1.70 7.00 9.60
CA TRP A 99 -1.16 5.82 8.93
C TRP A 99 -2.09 4.62 9.13
N VAL A 100 -2.43 3.92 8.06
CA VAL A 100 -3.18 2.66 8.12
C VAL A 100 -2.17 1.53 7.86
N VAL A 101 -1.83 0.80 8.91
CA VAL A 101 -0.64 -0.05 8.97
C VAL A 101 -1.02 -1.53 8.88
N ASP A 102 -0.46 -2.24 7.91
CA ASP A 102 -0.44 -3.70 7.91
C ASP A 102 0.73 -4.18 8.79
N THR A 103 0.43 -4.53 10.02
CA THR A 103 1.41 -4.98 11.02
C THR A 103 1.90 -6.41 10.78
N GLY A 104 1.29 -7.14 9.83
CA GLY A 104 1.57 -8.54 9.57
C GLY A 104 2.86 -8.81 8.77
N LEU A 105 3.60 -7.77 8.35
CA LEU A 105 4.89 -7.94 7.68
C LEU A 105 6.03 -7.72 8.68
N THR A 106 6.75 -8.81 9.03
CA THR A 106 7.93 -8.79 9.94
C THR A 106 7.72 -7.97 11.24
N PRO A 107 6.69 -8.27 12.07
CA PRO A 107 6.29 -7.43 13.20
C PRO A 107 7.41 -7.21 14.23
N ASP A 108 8.36 -8.13 14.35
CA ASP A 108 9.49 -8.01 15.27
C ASP A 108 10.61 -7.07 14.77
N LEU A 109 10.57 -6.67 13.51
CA LEU A 109 11.63 -5.86 12.87
C LEU A 109 11.22 -4.40 12.65
N VAL A 110 9.92 -4.08 12.74
CA VAL A 110 9.38 -2.76 12.42
C VAL A 110 8.54 -2.19 13.56
N THR A 111 8.44 -0.86 13.59
CA THR A 111 7.55 -0.11 14.49
C THR A 111 6.61 0.73 13.63
N SER A 112 5.31 0.69 13.95
CA SER A 112 4.32 1.51 13.26
C SER A 112 4.59 3.00 13.50
N PRO A 113 4.49 3.84 12.47
CA PRO A 113 4.46 5.29 12.67
C PRO A 113 3.16 5.70 13.35
N GLU A 114 3.17 6.83 14.04
CA GLU A 114 2.01 7.33 14.78
C GLU A 114 1.55 8.71 14.27
N PRO A 115 0.25 9.02 14.34
CA PRO A 115 -0.87 8.17 14.78
C PRO A 115 -1.26 7.12 13.74
N SER A 116 -1.65 5.93 14.17
CA SER A 116 -1.97 4.82 13.26
C SER A 116 -3.22 4.04 13.63
N SER A 117 -3.74 3.31 12.63
CA SER A 117 -4.77 2.28 12.77
C SER A 117 -4.30 0.99 12.09
N GLU A 118 -4.72 -0.14 12.63
CA GLU A 118 -4.25 -1.45 12.18
C GLU A 118 -5.14 -2.06 11.10
N ILE A 119 -4.51 -2.74 10.14
CA ILE A 119 -5.13 -3.64 9.16
C ILE A 119 -4.75 -5.08 9.53
N LEU A 120 -5.76 -5.95 9.66
CA LEU A 120 -5.58 -7.35 9.97
C LEU A 120 -5.21 -8.17 8.73
N ARG A 121 -4.05 -8.85 8.76
CA ARG A 121 -3.66 -9.77 7.69
C ARG A 121 -4.33 -11.13 7.85
N LEU A 122 -5.24 -11.46 6.95
CA LEU A 122 -6.09 -12.65 7.02
C LEU A 122 -5.31 -13.96 6.96
N GLU A 123 -4.26 -14.03 6.13
CA GLU A 123 -3.43 -15.23 6.02
C GLU A 123 -2.74 -15.58 7.34
N LEU A 124 -2.23 -14.59 8.08
CA LEU A 124 -1.62 -14.85 9.40
C LEU A 124 -2.63 -15.35 10.41
N LEU A 125 -3.84 -14.78 10.40
CA LEU A 125 -4.91 -15.26 11.26
C LEU A 125 -5.27 -16.71 10.94
N LEU A 126 -5.41 -17.06 9.66
CA LEU A 126 -5.65 -18.43 9.20
C LEU A 126 -4.51 -19.37 9.59
N GLU A 127 -3.25 -18.99 9.36
CA GLU A 127 -2.06 -19.76 9.76
C GLU A 127 -2.05 -20.02 11.28
N SER A 128 -2.47 -19.05 12.07
CA SER A 128 -2.52 -19.19 13.55
C SER A 128 -3.53 -20.20 14.06
N VAL A 129 -4.53 -20.57 13.26
CA VAL A 129 -5.61 -21.50 13.61
C VAL A 129 -5.58 -22.82 12.84
N ALA A 130 -4.71 -22.97 11.86
CA ALA A 130 -4.66 -24.11 10.95
C ALA A 130 -4.50 -25.48 11.64
N GLY A 131 -3.94 -25.51 12.85
CA GLY A 131 -3.77 -26.72 13.65
C GLY A 131 -4.93 -27.05 14.58
N SER A 132 -6.05 -26.28 14.57
CA SER A 132 -7.20 -26.55 15.43
C SER A 132 -8.12 -27.63 14.87
N ASP A 133 -8.88 -28.30 15.74
CA ASP A 133 -9.87 -29.31 15.31
C ASP A 133 -11.07 -28.70 14.59
N ASP A 134 -11.39 -27.42 14.90
CA ASP A 134 -12.46 -26.63 14.28
C ASP A 134 -11.92 -25.32 13.72
N VAL A 135 -11.24 -25.37 12.59
CA VAL A 135 -10.67 -24.18 11.95
C VAL A 135 -11.73 -23.11 11.62
N PRO A 136 -12.90 -23.43 11.05
CA PRO A 136 -13.91 -22.41 10.78
C PRO A 136 -14.41 -21.70 12.03
N GLY A 137 -14.72 -22.43 13.08
CA GLY A 137 -15.23 -21.87 14.34
C GLY A 137 -14.17 -21.03 15.05
N VAL A 138 -12.96 -21.54 15.21
CA VAL A 138 -11.85 -20.83 15.87
C VAL A 138 -11.41 -19.60 15.08
N PHE A 139 -11.41 -19.67 13.76
CA PHE A 139 -11.11 -18.50 12.93
C PHE A 139 -12.13 -17.38 13.15
N ARG A 140 -13.43 -17.71 13.12
CA ARG A 140 -14.50 -16.73 13.36
C ARG A 140 -14.38 -16.10 14.74
N GLU A 141 -14.14 -16.91 15.79
CA GLU A 141 -13.94 -16.40 17.15
C GLU A 141 -12.78 -15.40 17.22
N ARG A 142 -11.63 -15.73 16.63
CA ARG A 142 -10.47 -14.82 16.64
C ARG A 142 -10.70 -13.58 15.79
N LEU A 143 -11.36 -13.71 14.64
CA LEU A 143 -11.70 -12.56 13.81
C LEU A 143 -12.66 -11.62 14.55
N ASP A 144 -13.71 -12.17 15.22
CA ASP A 144 -14.65 -11.39 16.03
C ASP A 144 -13.94 -10.64 17.16
N ALA A 145 -12.93 -11.26 17.78
CA ALA A 145 -12.11 -10.62 18.81
C ALA A 145 -11.22 -9.50 18.25
N ALA A 146 -10.76 -9.60 17.00
CA ALA A 146 -9.90 -8.60 16.36
C ALA A 146 -10.68 -7.38 15.80
N VAL A 147 -11.92 -7.59 15.32
CA VAL A 147 -12.74 -6.53 14.68
C VAL A 147 -12.77 -5.20 15.44
N PRO A 148 -12.91 -5.15 16.80
CA PRO A 148 -12.97 -3.89 17.52
C PRO A 148 -11.67 -3.06 17.50
N SER A 149 -10.54 -3.67 17.16
CA SER A 149 -9.21 -3.03 17.20
C SER A 149 -8.63 -2.70 15.83
N VAL A 150 -9.28 -3.13 14.75
CA VAL A 150 -8.78 -2.94 13.37
C VAL A 150 -9.76 -2.12 12.54
N VAL A 151 -9.25 -1.41 11.53
CA VAL A 151 -10.08 -0.61 10.63
C VAL A 151 -10.39 -1.32 9.30
N GLY A 152 -9.82 -2.50 9.09
CA GLY A 152 -10.02 -3.31 7.89
C GLY A 152 -9.20 -4.59 7.93
N ALA A 153 -9.30 -5.37 6.87
CA ALA A 153 -8.52 -6.59 6.68
C ALA A 153 -7.71 -6.52 5.38
N LYS A 154 -6.64 -7.31 5.29
CA LYS A 154 -5.82 -7.45 4.07
C LYS A 154 -5.67 -8.90 3.70
N THR A 155 -5.70 -9.18 2.39
CA THR A 155 -5.24 -10.45 1.82
C THR A 155 -4.02 -10.25 0.95
N ILE A 156 -3.08 -11.18 1.06
CA ILE A 156 -1.92 -11.33 0.19
C ILE A 156 -2.07 -12.54 -0.73
N ALA A 157 -3.30 -12.84 -1.14
CA ALA A 157 -3.63 -13.93 -2.04
C ALA A 157 -2.71 -13.98 -3.27
N ALA A 158 -2.35 -12.83 -3.84
CA ALA A 158 -1.45 -12.72 -4.98
C ALA A 158 -0.11 -13.46 -4.78
N TYR A 159 0.43 -13.44 -3.54
CA TYR A 159 1.68 -14.13 -3.16
C TYR A 159 1.48 -15.59 -2.72
N ARG A 160 0.26 -15.96 -2.37
CA ARG A 160 -0.04 -17.27 -1.78
C ARG A 160 -0.60 -18.23 -2.80
N THR A 161 -1.56 -17.77 -3.59
CA THR A 161 -2.35 -18.60 -4.50
C THR A 161 -2.52 -17.99 -5.89
N GLY A 162 -2.15 -16.71 -6.07
CA GLY A 162 -2.63 -15.89 -7.18
C GLY A 162 -4.04 -15.40 -6.92
N LEU A 163 -4.52 -14.47 -7.77
CA LEU A 163 -5.88 -13.93 -7.71
C LEU A 163 -6.87 -14.70 -8.60
N ASP A 164 -6.38 -15.57 -9.48
CA ASP A 164 -7.14 -16.40 -10.42
C ASP A 164 -7.67 -17.70 -9.78
N ILE A 165 -8.25 -17.57 -8.59
CA ILE A 165 -8.80 -18.68 -7.80
C ILE A 165 -10.33 -18.72 -7.87
N ASP A 166 -10.92 -19.80 -7.36
CA ASP A 166 -12.37 -19.84 -7.13
C ASP A 166 -12.72 -19.00 -5.89
N TRP A 167 -13.32 -17.85 -6.14
CA TRP A 167 -13.78 -16.93 -5.09
C TRP A 167 -15.18 -17.25 -4.56
N SER A 168 -15.78 -18.40 -4.93
CA SER A 168 -17.05 -18.84 -4.35
C SER A 168 -16.90 -19.03 -2.84
N ARG A 169 -17.96 -18.71 -2.06
CA ARG A 169 -17.96 -18.91 -0.61
C ARG A 169 -17.81 -20.40 -0.27
N PRO A 170 -16.74 -20.80 0.45
CA PRO A 170 -16.55 -22.19 0.85
C PRO A 170 -17.53 -22.63 1.95
N THR A 171 -17.85 -23.93 2.00
CA THR A 171 -18.57 -24.53 3.14
C THR A 171 -17.60 -24.83 4.28
N ASP A 172 -18.08 -24.87 5.53
CA ASP A 172 -17.26 -25.20 6.70
C ASP A 172 -16.61 -26.59 6.58
N ALA A 173 -17.32 -27.56 6.02
CA ALA A 173 -16.78 -28.89 5.77
C ALA A 173 -15.60 -28.89 4.79
N ALA A 174 -15.67 -28.07 3.74
CA ALA A 174 -14.58 -27.90 2.78
C ALA A 174 -13.38 -27.17 3.44
N VAL A 175 -13.64 -26.12 4.23
CA VAL A 175 -12.61 -25.41 5.00
C VAL A 175 -11.88 -26.34 5.97
N ALA A 176 -12.63 -27.14 6.76
CA ALA A 176 -12.04 -28.11 7.68
C ALA A 176 -11.19 -29.19 6.97
N THR A 177 -11.57 -29.56 5.74
CA THR A 177 -10.79 -30.51 4.93
C THR A 177 -9.50 -29.86 4.42
N ALA A 178 -9.59 -28.67 3.79
CA ALA A 178 -8.44 -27.95 3.26
C ALA A 178 -7.43 -27.60 4.37
N ALA A 179 -7.91 -27.23 5.55
CA ALA A 179 -7.05 -26.89 6.68
C ALA A 179 -6.20 -28.10 7.15
N ARG A 180 -6.76 -29.31 7.13
CA ARG A 180 -5.99 -30.53 7.46
C ARG A 180 -4.90 -30.84 6.43
N GLU A 181 -5.11 -30.49 5.17
CA GLU A 181 -4.14 -30.69 4.09
C GLU A 181 -2.97 -29.70 4.17
N VAL A 182 -3.25 -28.44 4.52
CA VAL A 182 -2.20 -27.40 4.65
C VAL A 182 -1.34 -27.60 5.89
N GLY A 183 -1.93 -28.07 7.01
CA GLY A 183 -1.21 -28.23 8.28
C GLY A 183 -0.70 -26.89 8.84
N ALA A 184 0.33 -26.96 9.69
CA ALA A 184 0.96 -25.78 10.30
C ALA A 184 2.09 -25.23 9.40
N GLY A 185 1.74 -24.57 8.32
CA GLY A 185 2.69 -24.02 7.36
C GLY A 185 2.23 -22.69 6.75
N ARG A 186 2.99 -22.21 5.80
CA ARG A 186 2.60 -21.05 4.98
C ARG A 186 1.31 -21.38 4.24
N LEU A 187 0.31 -20.54 4.40
CA LEU A 187 -0.98 -20.71 3.76
C LEU A 187 -0.87 -20.56 2.24
N ASP A 188 -1.21 -21.61 1.49
CA ASP A 188 -1.23 -21.63 0.02
C ASP A 188 -2.52 -22.26 -0.54
N SER A 189 -3.55 -22.43 0.29
CA SER A 189 -4.85 -22.97 -0.10
C SER A 189 -5.79 -21.88 -0.63
N PRO A 190 -6.17 -21.93 -1.93
CA PRO A 190 -7.12 -20.98 -2.51
C PRO A 190 -8.45 -20.94 -1.75
N LEU A 191 -8.92 -22.10 -1.30
CA LEU A 191 -10.18 -22.23 -0.58
C LEU A 191 -10.13 -21.52 0.78
N LEU A 192 -9.02 -21.64 1.54
CA LEU A 192 -8.86 -20.98 2.82
C LEU A 192 -8.72 -19.47 2.67
N VAL A 193 -8.03 -19.00 1.62
CA VAL A 193 -7.96 -17.58 1.28
C VAL A 193 -9.35 -17.03 0.99
N ALA A 194 -10.13 -17.68 0.12
CA ALA A 194 -11.49 -17.26 -0.18
C ALA A 194 -12.38 -17.25 1.09
N PHE A 195 -12.26 -18.27 1.96
CA PHE A 195 -12.96 -18.32 3.23
C PHE A 195 -12.64 -17.08 4.10
N GLY A 196 -11.36 -16.78 4.33
CA GLY A 196 -10.96 -15.65 5.16
C GLY A 196 -11.50 -14.31 4.64
N VAL A 197 -11.48 -14.11 3.32
CA VAL A 197 -12.01 -12.90 2.67
C VAL A 197 -13.53 -12.79 2.88
N HIS A 198 -14.29 -13.87 2.69
CA HIS A 198 -15.73 -13.86 2.92
C HIS A 198 -16.10 -13.61 4.38
N GLU A 199 -15.37 -14.22 5.33
CA GLU A 199 -15.59 -13.99 6.76
C GLU A 199 -15.32 -12.55 7.19
N ALA A 200 -14.28 -11.90 6.61
CA ALA A 200 -14.01 -10.48 6.82
C ALA A 200 -15.12 -9.60 6.23
N ALA A 201 -15.61 -9.93 5.03
CA ALA A 201 -16.71 -9.23 4.38
C ALA A 201 -18.01 -9.30 5.20
N ASP A 202 -18.35 -10.46 5.78
CA ASP A 202 -19.54 -10.65 6.62
C ASP A 202 -19.52 -9.76 7.88
N ARG A 203 -18.34 -9.34 8.32
CA ARG A 203 -18.15 -8.42 9.45
C ARG A 203 -18.11 -6.95 9.06
N GLY A 204 -18.33 -6.66 7.78
CA GLY A 204 -18.33 -5.29 7.26
C GLY A 204 -16.94 -4.66 7.17
N LEU A 205 -15.86 -5.44 7.28
CA LEU A 205 -14.51 -4.89 7.20
C LEU A 205 -14.17 -4.48 5.76
N PRO A 206 -13.63 -3.28 5.53
CA PRO A 206 -12.93 -2.96 4.29
C PRO A 206 -11.81 -3.96 4.02
N ILE A 207 -11.68 -4.43 2.77
CA ILE A 207 -10.71 -5.47 2.41
C ILE A 207 -9.68 -4.90 1.45
N GLN A 208 -8.44 -4.83 1.89
CA GLN A 208 -7.29 -4.55 1.05
C GLN A 208 -6.82 -5.82 0.34
N VAL A 209 -6.57 -5.74 -0.97
CA VAL A 209 -6.09 -6.85 -1.78
C VAL A 209 -4.81 -6.43 -2.50
N HIS A 210 -3.71 -7.15 -2.24
CA HIS A 210 -2.48 -6.93 -3.00
C HIS A 210 -2.71 -7.28 -4.47
N THR A 211 -2.40 -6.37 -5.39
CA THR A 211 -2.50 -6.56 -6.84
C THR A 211 -1.28 -6.00 -7.56
N GLY A 212 -0.95 -6.57 -8.71
CA GLY A 212 0.15 -6.10 -9.54
C GLY A 212 1.53 -6.41 -8.96
N PHE A 213 2.44 -5.46 -9.10
CA PHE A 213 3.87 -5.55 -8.79
C PHE A 213 4.17 -5.91 -7.33
N GLY A 214 5.20 -6.72 -7.14
CA GLY A 214 5.70 -7.16 -5.85
C GLY A 214 7.03 -7.88 -5.99
N ASP A 215 7.41 -8.70 -5.01
CA ASP A 215 8.66 -9.42 -4.98
C ASP A 215 8.69 -10.66 -5.94
N ARG A 216 9.82 -11.38 -5.94
CA ARG A 216 10.05 -12.53 -6.84
C ARG A 216 9.15 -13.76 -6.58
N ASP A 217 8.47 -13.82 -5.43
CA ASP A 217 7.56 -14.92 -5.10
C ASP A 217 6.21 -14.75 -5.80
N LEU A 218 5.95 -13.55 -6.35
CA LEU A 218 4.72 -13.22 -7.03
C LEU A 218 4.76 -13.62 -8.51
N ASP A 219 3.75 -14.33 -9.01
CA ASP A 219 3.50 -14.46 -10.45
C ASP A 219 2.64 -13.29 -10.92
N LEU A 220 3.26 -12.30 -11.58
CA LEU A 220 2.58 -11.09 -12.01
C LEU A 220 1.35 -11.35 -12.88
N ARG A 221 1.35 -12.42 -13.68
CA ARG A 221 0.19 -12.78 -14.54
C ARG A 221 -1.05 -13.14 -13.71
N ARG A 222 -0.84 -13.63 -12.48
CA ARG A 222 -1.87 -14.03 -11.53
C ARG A 222 -2.22 -12.95 -10.52
N ALA A 223 -1.59 -11.76 -10.64
CA ALA A 223 -1.82 -10.60 -9.79
C ALA A 223 -2.66 -9.50 -10.49
N ASP A 224 -3.23 -9.77 -11.67
CA ASP A 224 -4.12 -8.86 -12.36
C ASP A 224 -5.45 -8.74 -11.57
N PRO A 225 -5.86 -7.51 -11.15
CA PRO A 225 -7.09 -7.32 -10.40
C PRO A 225 -8.36 -7.77 -11.13
N LEU A 226 -8.34 -7.96 -12.45
CA LEU A 226 -9.49 -8.49 -13.19
C LEU A 226 -9.89 -9.92 -12.75
N HIS A 227 -8.96 -10.69 -12.18
CA HIS A 227 -9.25 -11.99 -11.58
C HIS A 227 -10.18 -11.90 -10.36
N LEU A 228 -10.33 -10.73 -9.77
CA LEU A 228 -11.24 -10.50 -8.64
C LEU A 228 -12.71 -10.29 -9.06
N LEU A 229 -13.04 -10.21 -10.37
CA LEU A 229 -14.42 -10.03 -10.83
C LEU A 229 -15.45 -10.96 -10.18
N PRO A 230 -15.16 -12.27 -9.98
CA PRO A 230 -16.11 -13.16 -9.30
C PRO A 230 -16.34 -12.79 -7.83
N LEU A 231 -15.30 -12.36 -7.10
CA LEU A 231 -15.40 -11.89 -5.72
C LEU A 231 -16.21 -10.59 -5.64
N LEU A 232 -15.87 -9.60 -6.49
CA LEU A 232 -16.51 -8.27 -6.49
C LEU A 232 -18.01 -8.31 -6.75
N ARG A 233 -18.52 -9.39 -7.33
CA ARG A 233 -19.97 -9.65 -7.54
C ARG A 233 -20.66 -10.28 -6.34
N GLN A 234 -19.90 -10.70 -5.33
CA GLN A 234 -20.41 -11.44 -4.17
C GLN A 234 -20.31 -10.64 -2.87
N VAL A 235 -19.45 -9.62 -2.82
CA VAL A 235 -19.24 -8.79 -1.62
C VAL A 235 -19.72 -7.36 -1.87
N GLU A 236 -20.17 -6.69 -0.80
CA GLU A 236 -20.64 -5.29 -0.84
C GLU A 236 -19.78 -4.35 0.01
N VAL A 237 -18.85 -4.91 0.80
CA VAL A 237 -17.92 -4.12 1.61
C VAL A 237 -16.90 -3.40 0.72
N PRO A 238 -16.29 -2.30 1.18
CA PRO A 238 -15.22 -1.65 0.44
C PRO A 238 -14.08 -2.63 0.11
N VAL A 239 -13.72 -2.75 -1.17
CA VAL A 239 -12.55 -3.50 -1.63
C VAL A 239 -11.54 -2.51 -2.19
N LEU A 240 -10.32 -2.55 -1.65
CA LEU A 240 -9.24 -1.64 -2.00
C LEU A 240 -8.14 -2.43 -2.74
N LEU A 241 -8.00 -2.16 -4.03
CA LEU A 241 -6.97 -2.77 -4.87
C LEU A 241 -5.67 -2.00 -4.64
N LEU A 242 -4.70 -2.66 -4.01
CA LEU A 242 -3.44 -2.03 -3.64
C LEU A 242 -2.43 -2.10 -4.78
N HIS A 243 -1.60 -1.06 -4.92
CA HIS A 243 -0.42 -0.96 -5.79
C HIS A 243 -0.72 -0.95 -7.29
N CYS A 244 -1.43 -1.94 -7.78
CA CYS A 244 -2.02 -2.07 -9.11
C CYS A 244 -1.06 -2.05 -10.31
N TYR A 245 0.21 -1.64 -10.20
CA TYR A 245 1.12 -1.58 -11.35
C TYR A 245 1.50 -3.00 -11.85
N PRO A 246 1.49 -3.27 -13.16
CA PRO A 246 1.16 -2.40 -14.29
C PRO A 246 -0.34 -2.36 -14.64
N PHE A 247 -1.21 -2.97 -13.83
CA PHE A 247 -2.64 -3.15 -14.06
C PHE A 247 -3.51 -2.01 -13.48
N HIS A 248 -2.93 -0.83 -13.25
CA HIS A 248 -3.65 0.32 -12.68
C HIS A 248 -4.83 0.80 -13.55
N ARG A 249 -4.77 0.61 -14.89
CA ARG A 249 -5.91 0.87 -15.77
C ARG A 249 -7.04 -0.14 -15.59
N GLN A 250 -6.72 -1.40 -15.37
CA GLN A 250 -7.69 -2.45 -15.03
C GLN A 250 -8.34 -2.17 -13.67
N ALA A 251 -7.53 -1.75 -12.68
CA ALA A 251 -8.04 -1.32 -11.38
C ALA A 251 -8.96 -0.10 -11.51
N GLY A 252 -8.57 0.89 -12.31
CA GLY A 252 -9.41 2.06 -12.64
C GLY A 252 -10.74 1.66 -13.28
N TYR A 253 -10.74 0.68 -14.18
CA TYR A 253 -11.96 0.12 -14.76
C TYR A 253 -12.85 -0.54 -13.68
N LEU A 254 -12.28 -1.35 -12.80
CA LEU A 254 -13.04 -1.99 -11.72
C LEU A 254 -13.63 -0.95 -10.76
N ALA A 255 -12.86 0.08 -10.39
CA ALA A 255 -13.34 1.16 -9.56
C ALA A 255 -14.45 1.99 -10.24
N GLN A 256 -14.41 2.11 -11.57
CA GLN A 256 -15.50 2.73 -12.34
C GLN A 256 -16.76 1.85 -12.39
N ALA A 257 -16.57 0.52 -12.46
CA ALA A 257 -17.66 -0.43 -12.69
C ALA A 257 -18.38 -0.87 -11.40
N PHE A 258 -17.72 -0.80 -10.24
CA PHE A 258 -18.25 -1.27 -8.96
C PHE A 258 -18.21 -0.16 -7.90
N ASP A 259 -19.34 0.13 -7.27
CA ASP A 259 -19.48 1.23 -6.30
C ASP A 259 -18.61 1.05 -5.05
N HIS A 260 -18.36 -0.18 -4.64
CA HIS A 260 -17.59 -0.52 -3.44
C HIS A 260 -16.09 -0.74 -3.72
N VAL A 261 -15.61 -0.59 -4.97
CA VAL A 261 -14.20 -0.77 -5.32
C VAL A 261 -13.47 0.56 -5.35
N SER A 262 -12.30 0.60 -4.73
CA SER A 262 -11.33 1.70 -4.78
C SER A 262 -9.94 1.16 -5.03
N PHE A 263 -8.97 2.01 -5.36
CA PHE A 263 -7.61 1.57 -5.64
C PHE A 263 -6.57 2.65 -5.33
N ASP A 264 -5.31 2.23 -5.27
CA ASP A 264 -4.14 3.09 -5.18
C ASP A 264 -3.04 2.68 -6.18
N VAL A 265 -1.95 3.42 -6.19
CA VAL A 265 -0.73 3.13 -6.95
C VAL A 265 0.52 3.22 -6.06
N GLY A 266 0.37 2.88 -4.77
CA GLY A 266 1.34 3.04 -3.69
C GLY A 266 2.74 2.55 -4.01
N LEU A 267 3.10 1.33 -3.69
CA LEU A 267 4.41 0.70 -3.95
C LEU A 267 5.08 1.20 -5.25
N ALA A 268 4.33 1.19 -6.36
CA ALA A 268 4.83 1.57 -7.66
C ALA A 268 5.29 3.03 -7.73
N ILE A 269 4.66 3.94 -7.00
CA ILE A 269 5.04 5.36 -7.01
C ILE A 269 6.49 5.57 -6.54
N ASN A 270 6.92 4.83 -5.51
CA ASN A 270 8.29 4.85 -5.03
C ASN A 270 9.26 4.24 -6.04
N HIS A 271 8.94 3.04 -6.54
CA HIS A 271 9.85 2.27 -7.37
C HIS A 271 9.99 2.81 -8.79
N LEU A 272 8.98 3.49 -9.33
CA LEU A 272 9.07 4.16 -10.63
C LEU A 272 9.78 5.51 -10.57
N GLY A 273 9.94 6.11 -9.38
CA GLY A 273 10.69 7.34 -9.19
C GLY A 273 10.24 8.48 -10.12
N ALA A 274 11.06 8.87 -11.07
CA ALA A 274 10.75 9.95 -12.02
C ALA A 274 9.50 9.68 -12.89
N ARG A 275 9.10 8.41 -13.06
CA ARG A 275 7.90 8.03 -13.82
C ARG A 275 6.61 8.03 -12.97
N SER A 276 6.69 8.46 -11.72
CA SER A 276 5.50 8.60 -10.86
C SER A 276 4.47 9.60 -11.42
N VAL A 277 4.92 10.61 -12.19
CA VAL A 277 4.03 11.59 -12.84
C VAL A 277 3.11 10.91 -13.85
N GLU A 278 3.66 10.06 -14.70
CA GLU A 278 2.88 9.33 -15.70
C GLU A 278 1.96 8.31 -15.03
N LEU A 279 2.45 7.59 -14.01
CA LEU A 279 1.66 6.62 -13.27
C LEU A 279 0.42 7.27 -12.62
N VAL A 280 0.60 8.40 -11.95
CA VAL A 280 -0.50 9.14 -11.31
C VAL A 280 -1.44 9.70 -12.39
N GLY A 281 -0.91 10.23 -13.50
CA GLY A 281 -1.71 10.69 -14.61
C GLY A 281 -2.59 9.58 -15.22
N GLU A 282 -2.04 8.39 -15.38
CA GLU A 282 -2.77 7.22 -15.88
C GLU A 282 -3.80 6.70 -14.88
N ALA A 283 -3.53 6.76 -13.58
CA ALA A 283 -4.50 6.41 -12.55
C ALA A 283 -5.72 7.36 -12.54
N LEU A 284 -5.53 8.63 -12.92
CA LEU A 284 -6.60 9.63 -12.98
C LEU A 284 -7.47 9.55 -14.26
N GLU A 285 -7.19 8.62 -15.21
CA GLU A 285 -7.83 8.60 -16.53
C GLU A 285 -9.33 8.25 -16.51
N LEU A 286 -9.77 7.32 -15.67
CA LEU A 286 -11.08 6.68 -15.81
C LEU A 286 -11.92 6.68 -14.53
N ALA A 287 -11.35 6.23 -13.43
CA ALA A 287 -12.09 6.04 -12.18
C ALA A 287 -12.52 7.37 -11.57
N PRO A 288 -13.69 7.42 -10.88
CA PRO A 288 -14.05 8.59 -10.10
C PRO A 288 -12.96 8.95 -9.09
N PHE A 289 -12.63 10.23 -8.93
CA PHE A 289 -11.62 10.68 -7.95
C PHE A 289 -11.95 10.28 -6.50
N THR A 290 -13.23 10.02 -6.21
CA THR A 290 -13.69 9.48 -4.93
C THR A 290 -13.32 8.01 -4.69
N LYS A 291 -12.73 7.34 -5.69
CA LYS A 291 -12.36 5.91 -5.67
C LYS A 291 -10.84 5.69 -5.65
N GLN A 292 -10.06 6.74 -5.58
CA GLN A 292 -8.61 6.66 -5.49
C GLN A 292 -8.15 7.08 -4.10
N LEU A 293 -7.08 6.45 -3.60
CA LEU A 293 -6.49 6.75 -2.32
C LEU A 293 -4.98 6.95 -2.46
N TYR A 294 -4.39 7.67 -1.53
CA TYR A 294 -2.95 7.80 -1.41
C TYR A 294 -2.40 6.69 -0.51
N SER A 295 -1.38 5.97 -0.98
CA SER A 295 -0.54 5.12 -0.14
C SER A 295 0.92 5.21 -0.57
N SER A 296 1.84 4.91 0.34
CA SER A 296 3.27 4.75 0.03
C SER A 296 3.66 3.29 -0.13
N ASP A 297 2.97 2.39 0.56
CA ASP A 297 3.40 1.01 0.80
C ASP A 297 4.84 0.92 1.32
N ALA A 298 5.24 1.92 2.11
CA ALA A 298 6.60 2.00 2.61
C ALA A 298 6.85 0.93 3.67
N TYR A 299 8.00 0.26 3.56
CA TYR A 299 8.45 -0.76 4.50
C TYR A 299 9.89 -0.50 4.95
N GLY A 300 10.10 -0.52 6.24
CA GLY A 300 11.39 -0.53 6.91
C GLY A 300 12.20 0.76 6.81
N LEU A 301 12.39 1.32 5.63
CA LEU A 301 13.17 2.52 5.43
C LEU A 301 12.30 3.78 5.58
N PRO A 302 12.64 4.73 6.49
CA PRO A 302 11.89 5.98 6.61
C PRO A 302 11.94 6.83 5.33
N GLU A 303 12.96 6.63 4.49
CA GLU A 303 13.09 7.22 3.16
C GLU A 303 11.90 6.90 2.26
N LEU A 304 11.39 5.67 2.28
CA LEU A 304 10.28 5.25 1.43
C LEU A 304 8.96 5.91 1.86
N HIS A 305 8.78 6.15 3.17
CA HIS A 305 7.61 6.84 3.70
C HIS A 305 7.52 8.29 3.20
N VAL A 306 8.62 9.04 3.29
CA VAL A 306 8.66 10.43 2.80
C VAL A 306 8.66 10.49 1.28
N LEU A 307 9.36 9.57 0.62
CA LEU A 307 9.50 9.57 -0.83
C LEU A 307 8.13 9.41 -1.52
N GLY A 308 7.30 8.47 -1.04
CA GLY A 308 5.94 8.27 -1.55
C GLY A 308 5.12 9.55 -1.50
N SER A 309 5.16 10.26 -0.37
CA SER A 309 4.47 11.54 -0.22
C SER A 309 5.00 12.62 -1.18
N LEU A 310 6.31 12.79 -1.26
CA LEU A 310 6.92 13.82 -2.11
C LEU A 310 6.68 13.56 -3.59
N LEU A 311 6.79 12.30 -4.03
CA LEU A 311 6.52 11.90 -5.41
C LEU A 311 5.03 12.06 -5.77
N TRP A 312 4.13 11.70 -4.85
CA TRP A 312 2.70 11.88 -5.07
C TRP A 312 2.33 13.37 -5.20
N ARG A 313 2.81 14.21 -4.28
CA ARG A 313 2.58 15.67 -4.32
C ARG A 313 3.12 16.28 -5.61
N HIS A 314 4.34 15.88 -6.00
CA HIS A 314 4.95 16.32 -7.25
C HIS A 314 4.12 15.89 -8.46
N ALA A 315 3.73 14.61 -8.54
CA ALA A 315 2.95 14.07 -9.65
C ALA A 315 1.57 14.75 -9.76
N MET A 316 0.85 14.90 -8.64
CA MET A 316 -0.42 15.63 -8.62
C MET A 316 -0.26 17.08 -9.09
N GLY A 317 0.82 17.76 -8.68
CA GLY A 317 1.12 19.12 -9.13
C GLY A 317 1.36 19.23 -10.64
N GLU A 318 2.12 18.30 -11.21
CA GLU A 318 2.41 18.28 -12.65
C GLU A 318 1.16 17.95 -13.48
N VAL A 319 0.41 16.93 -13.09
CA VAL A 319 -0.79 16.47 -13.81
C VAL A 319 -1.90 17.53 -13.74
N LEU A 320 -2.31 17.91 -12.53
CA LEU A 320 -3.40 18.88 -12.33
C LEU A 320 -2.99 20.28 -12.78
N GLY A 321 -1.72 20.67 -12.59
CA GLY A 321 -1.18 21.90 -13.15
C GLY A 321 -1.24 21.95 -14.68
N THR A 322 -1.05 20.81 -15.34
CA THR A 322 -1.23 20.72 -16.81
C THR A 322 -2.70 20.87 -17.20
N TRP A 323 -3.64 20.24 -16.47
CA TRP A 323 -5.08 20.39 -16.72
C TRP A 323 -5.53 21.84 -16.53
N LEU A 324 -5.05 22.51 -15.46
CA LEU A 324 -5.33 23.94 -15.23
C LEU A 324 -4.84 24.83 -16.38
N ARG A 325 -3.60 24.61 -16.85
CA ARG A 325 -3.04 25.40 -17.96
C ARG A 325 -3.79 25.22 -19.28
N ARG A 326 -4.39 24.05 -19.49
CA ARG A 326 -5.21 23.74 -20.69
C ARG A 326 -6.66 24.18 -20.54
N GLY A 327 -7.12 24.47 -19.32
CA GLY A 327 -8.52 24.77 -19.04
C GLY A 327 -9.40 23.52 -18.95
N ASP A 328 -8.79 22.33 -18.72
CA ASP A 328 -9.49 21.05 -18.59
C ASP A 328 -10.18 20.89 -17.24
N CYS A 329 -9.76 21.65 -16.21
CA CYS A 329 -10.41 21.70 -14.90
C CYS A 329 -10.29 23.09 -14.26
N SER A 330 -11.15 23.37 -13.25
CA SER A 330 -11.04 24.56 -12.41
C SER A 330 -10.02 24.37 -11.27
N VAL A 331 -9.61 25.48 -10.63
CA VAL A 331 -8.71 25.43 -9.45
C VAL A 331 -9.42 24.71 -8.29
N GLU A 332 -10.70 24.96 -8.10
CA GLU A 332 -11.53 24.33 -7.08
C GLU A 332 -11.64 22.81 -7.30
N ASP A 333 -11.77 22.36 -8.55
CA ASP A 333 -11.76 20.94 -8.89
C ASP A 333 -10.42 20.30 -8.60
N ALA A 334 -9.33 20.94 -8.98
CA ALA A 334 -7.98 20.44 -8.74
C ALA A 334 -7.70 20.29 -7.23
N ILE A 335 -8.07 21.29 -6.42
CA ILE A 335 -7.94 21.24 -4.96
C ILE A 335 -8.80 20.11 -4.38
N ARG A 336 -10.04 19.99 -4.82
CA ARG A 336 -10.96 18.92 -4.39
C ARG A 336 -10.40 17.53 -4.71
N VAL A 337 -9.80 17.32 -5.87
CA VAL A 337 -9.17 16.05 -6.26
C VAL A 337 -7.98 15.74 -5.33
N VAL A 338 -7.14 16.72 -5.03
CA VAL A 338 -6.03 16.57 -4.07
C VAL A 338 -6.56 16.15 -2.70
N ASP A 339 -7.59 16.82 -2.19
CA ASP A 339 -8.16 16.54 -0.87
C ASP A 339 -8.81 15.15 -0.80
N GLN A 340 -9.55 14.78 -1.85
CA GLN A 340 -10.20 13.48 -1.92
C GLN A 340 -9.19 12.34 -1.89
N ILE A 341 -8.21 12.36 -2.79
CA ILE A 341 -7.24 11.28 -2.93
C ILE A 341 -6.25 11.27 -1.76
N GLY A 342 -5.79 12.46 -1.35
CA GLY A 342 -4.79 12.59 -0.31
C GLY A 342 -5.27 12.23 1.09
N ALA A 343 -6.57 12.39 1.39
CA ALA A 343 -7.05 12.15 2.74
C ALA A 343 -8.54 11.74 2.85
N THR A 344 -9.46 12.45 2.20
CA THR A 344 -10.90 12.34 2.50
C THR A 344 -11.45 10.95 2.17
N ASN A 345 -10.99 10.33 1.07
CA ASN A 345 -11.44 9.01 0.66
C ASN A 345 -11.02 7.94 1.68
N ALA A 346 -9.78 7.96 2.16
CA ALA A 346 -9.30 7.04 3.18
C ALA A 346 -10.09 7.21 4.50
N ARG A 347 -10.28 8.46 4.96
CA ARG A 347 -11.09 8.74 6.15
C ARG A 347 -12.50 8.18 6.04
N ARG A 348 -13.15 8.35 4.89
CA ARG A 348 -14.49 7.81 4.64
C ARG A 348 -14.51 6.28 4.65
N VAL A 349 -13.53 5.63 4.02
CA VAL A 349 -13.49 4.16 3.89
C VAL A 349 -13.26 3.49 5.25
N TYR A 350 -12.34 4.03 6.05
CA TYR A 350 -11.93 3.43 7.33
C TYR A 350 -12.60 4.04 8.56
N GLY A 351 -13.40 5.10 8.40
CA GLY A 351 -14.06 5.77 9.53
C GLY A 351 -13.12 6.53 10.46
N LEU A 352 -12.02 7.13 9.92
CA LEU A 352 -10.98 7.86 10.66
C LEU A 352 -11.36 9.29 10.99
#